data_71656cd25d6ca037c590068d2aba857c
#
_entry.id   71656cd25d6ca037c590068d2aba857c
#
_cell.length_a   1.000
_cell.length_b   1.000
_cell.length_c   1.000
_cell.angle_alpha   90.00
_cell.angle_beta   90.00
_cell.angle_gamma   90.00
#
_symmetry.space_group_name_H-M   'P 1'
#
loop_
_entity.id
_entity.type
_entity.pdbx_description
1 polymer ?
#
loop_
_entity_poly.entity_id
_entity_poly.type
_entity_poly.pdbx_seq_one_letter_code
_entity_poly.pdbx_strand_id
1 'polypeptide(L)'
;MEEKNKNGGKTIAIVLAVLLIAVLAYTFKKGKDHKKLTDAIVEEKEEIEVNLDNMIVRYEDAIGQNTSMSNELAFERDRIIALRDSIKGLNASNYSLIRKYRKQIANLEETNRRLFFMTDSLTNVNELLGIDLDSARVNISKQIAINDTLSMQNVGLSEKVALGSILKMSTAKVIAMRERNSGKLTETSRARNTDAFRINFTIGKNEIAEQGDRQVHIQIVDLSGKVVGKTGSFTTEQGVEIGYSDTTMINYLNESIDVISLVEVNRDAINKGIYGINIFIENKLIGATKITLK
;
A
#
# COMPACT_ATOMS: atom_id res chain seq x y z
N MET A 1 -126.67 8.37 32.58
CA MET A 1 -126.32 9.18 31.44
C MET A 1 -124.76 9.25 31.42
N GLU A 2 -124.20 8.35 30.61
CA GLU A 2 -122.70 8.31 30.40
C GLU A 2 -122.37 9.24 29.23
N GLU A 3 -121.73 10.34 29.49
CA GLU A 3 -121.05 11.06 28.42
C GLU A 3 -119.66 10.45 28.13
N LYS A 4 -119.68 9.66 27.08
CA LYS A 4 -118.48 8.99 26.55
C LYS A 4 -117.48 10.01 26.05
N ASN A 5 -116.41 10.11 26.76
CA ASN A 5 -115.29 11.01 26.49
C ASN A 5 -114.62 10.75 25.11
N LYS A 6 -115.10 11.41 24.11
CA LYS A 6 -114.69 11.25 22.67
C LYS A 6 -113.35 11.97 22.32
N ASN A 7 -112.74 12.65 23.28
CA ASN A 7 -111.53 13.44 23.07
C ASN A 7 -110.21 12.73 23.41
N GLY A 8 -110.26 11.64 24.26
CA GLY A 8 -109.06 10.89 24.63
C GLY A 8 -108.39 10.13 23.44
N GLY A 9 -109.15 9.66 22.50
CA GLY A 9 -108.63 9.01 21.31
C GLY A 9 -107.87 9.91 20.33
N LYS A 10 -108.37 11.21 20.21
CA LYS A 10 -107.70 12.23 19.34
C LYS A 10 -106.38 12.72 19.93
N THR A 11 -106.33 12.87 21.21
CA THR A 11 -105.08 13.25 21.90
C THR A 11 -104.05 12.21 21.88
N ILE A 12 -104.38 10.94 22.02
CA ILE A 12 -103.52 9.79 21.89
C ILE A 12 -102.97 9.68 20.46
N ALA A 13 -103.87 9.85 19.44
CA ALA A 13 -103.47 9.83 18.03
C ALA A 13 -102.50 11.00 17.66
N ILE A 14 -102.67 12.19 18.22
CA ILE A 14 -101.75 13.34 18.01
C ILE A 14 -100.41 13.12 18.68
N VAL A 15 -100.40 12.54 19.91
CA VAL A 15 -99.14 12.20 20.58
C VAL A 15 -98.41 11.10 19.85
N LEU A 16 -99.09 10.05 19.32
CA LEU A 16 -98.50 9.03 18.48
C LEU A 16 -97.94 9.59 17.17
N ALA A 17 -98.70 10.49 16.51
CA ALA A 17 -98.21 11.15 15.29
C ALA A 17 -96.96 12.00 15.52
N VAL A 18 -96.87 12.79 16.62
CA VAL A 18 -95.70 13.54 17.01
C VAL A 18 -94.53 12.62 17.32
N LEU A 19 -94.75 11.54 18.06
CA LEU A 19 -93.74 10.53 18.31
C LEU A 19 -93.20 9.89 17.04
N LEU A 20 -94.14 9.57 16.09
CA LEU A 20 -93.75 8.97 14.79
C LEU A 20 -92.93 9.96 13.96
N ILE A 21 -93.31 11.26 13.91
CA ILE A 21 -92.53 12.31 13.25
C ILE A 21 -91.16 12.49 13.91
N ALA A 22 -91.09 12.48 15.24
CA ALA A 22 -89.84 12.56 15.99
C ALA A 22 -88.90 11.37 15.69
N VAL A 23 -89.44 10.11 15.64
CA VAL A 23 -88.70 8.91 15.28
C VAL A 23 -88.22 8.98 13.79
N LEU A 24 -89.12 9.44 12.87
CA LEU A 24 -88.71 9.61 11.48
C LEU A 24 -87.63 10.69 11.29
N ALA A 25 -87.77 11.82 12.00
CA ALA A 25 -86.74 12.88 12.01
C ALA A 25 -85.42 12.36 12.59
N TYR A 26 -85.46 11.62 13.66
CA TYR A 26 -84.27 10.98 14.28
C TYR A 26 -83.62 9.93 13.37
N THR A 27 -84.41 9.05 12.75
CA THR A 27 -83.88 8.08 11.80
C THR A 27 -83.30 8.72 10.53
N PHE A 28 -83.94 9.77 10.02
CA PHE A 28 -83.46 10.55 8.89
C PHE A 28 -82.13 11.25 9.23
N LYS A 29 -82.06 11.93 10.37
CA LYS A 29 -80.85 12.55 10.87
C LYS A 29 -79.72 11.52 11.06
N LYS A 30 -80.01 10.42 11.74
CA LYS A 30 -79.10 9.32 11.95
C LYS A 30 -78.60 8.68 10.66
N GLY A 31 -79.48 8.49 9.65
CA GLY A 31 -79.14 8.05 8.30
C GLY A 31 -78.23 8.98 7.56
N LYS A 32 -78.48 10.32 7.68
CA LYS A 32 -77.63 11.33 7.04
C LYS A 32 -76.27 11.42 7.72
N ASP A 33 -76.20 11.32 9.07
CA ASP A 33 -74.94 11.29 9.82
C ASP A 33 -74.13 10.00 9.51
N HIS A 34 -74.85 8.86 9.36
CA HIS A 34 -74.21 7.60 9.02
C HIS A 34 -73.63 7.60 7.61
N LYS A 35 -74.35 8.24 6.66
CA LYS A 35 -73.87 8.40 5.30
C LYS A 35 -72.62 9.29 5.24
N LYS A 36 -72.63 10.45 5.93
CA LYS A 36 -71.46 11.35 6.03
C LYS A 36 -70.26 10.65 6.63
N LEU A 37 -70.44 9.81 7.69
CA LEU A 37 -69.40 9.01 8.31
C LEU A 37 -68.85 7.97 7.34
N THR A 38 -69.72 7.30 6.56
CA THR A 38 -69.30 6.32 5.58
C THR A 38 -68.51 6.95 4.44
N ASP A 39 -68.99 8.11 3.93
CA ASP A 39 -68.30 8.87 2.88
C ASP A 39 -66.92 9.32 3.34
N ALA A 40 -66.80 9.85 4.56
CA ALA A 40 -65.49 10.24 5.16
C ALA A 40 -64.55 9.06 5.35
N ILE A 41 -65.08 7.89 5.70
CA ILE A 41 -64.28 6.67 5.84
C ILE A 41 -63.76 6.17 4.46
N VAL A 42 -64.57 6.29 3.40
CA VAL A 42 -64.16 5.94 2.04
C VAL A 42 -63.07 6.87 1.57
N GLU A 43 -63.21 8.17 1.76
CA GLU A 43 -62.20 9.19 1.43
C GLU A 43 -60.91 8.93 2.20
N GLU A 44 -60.95 8.68 3.50
CA GLU A 44 -59.80 8.34 4.32
C GLU A 44 -59.11 7.04 3.84
N LYS A 45 -59.87 6.05 3.42
CA LYS A 45 -59.37 4.78 2.88
C LYS A 45 -58.58 5.01 1.58
N GLU A 46 -59.14 5.81 0.66
CA GLU A 46 -58.48 6.15 -0.62
C GLU A 46 -57.20 6.93 -0.38
N GLU A 47 -57.21 7.90 0.57
CA GLU A 47 -56.01 8.65 0.94
C GLU A 47 -54.90 7.72 1.48
N ILE A 48 -55.27 6.78 2.34
CA ILE A 48 -54.32 5.78 2.87
C ILE A 48 -53.75 4.88 1.76
N GLU A 49 -54.61 4.38 0.84
CA GLU A 49 -54.16 3.54 -0.28
C GLU A 49 -53.14 4.30 -1.16
N VAL A 50 -53.41 5.55 -1.51
CA VAL A 50 -52.48 6.42 -2.29
C VAL A 50 -51.16 6.65 -1.54
N ASN A 51 -51.23 6.87 -0.22
CA ASN A 51 -50.02 7.07 0.58
C ASN A 51 -49.15 5.80 0.61
N LEU A 52 -49.79 4.61 0.80
CA LEU A 52 -49.09 3.33 0.79
C LEU A 52 -48.48 2.99 -0.60
N ASP A 53 -49.21 3.31 -1.69
CA ASP A 53 -48.67 3.11 -3.05
C ASP A 53 -47.46 4.03 -3.31
N ASN A 54 -47.51 5.29 -2.86
CA ASN A 54 -46.35 6.19 -2.95
C ASN A 54 -45.15 5.68 -2.14
N MET A 55 -45.39 5.09 -0.95
CA MET A 55 -44.34 4.44 -0.18
C MET A 55 -43.71 3.27 -0.93
N ILE A 56 -44.52 2.40 -1.53
CA ILE A 56 -44.03 1.24 -2.30
C ILE A 56 -43.07 1.70 -3.40
N VAL A 57 -43.47 2.71 -4.21
CA VAL A 57 -42.62 3.24 -5.28
C VAL A 57 -41.28 3.76 -4.73
N ARG A 58 -41.31 4.49 -3.62
CA ARG A 58 -40.07 5.00 -3.00
C ARG A 58 -39.17 3.87 -2.49
N TYR A 59 -39.74 2.79 -1.98
CA TYR A 59 -38.95 1.63 -1.57
C TYR A 59 -38.35 0.88 -2.77
N GLU A 60 -39.07 0.76 -3.88
CA GLU A 60 -38.57 0.16 -5.12
C GLU A 60 -37.39 0.95 -5.68
N ASP A 61 -37.50 2.28 -5.71
CA ASP A 61 -36.41 3.16 -6.12
C ASP A 61 -35.18 3.01 -5.21
N ALA A 62 -35.39 2.98 -3.90
CA ALA A 62 -34.30 2.83 -2.92
C ALA A 62 -33.63 1.45 -2.99
N ILE A 63 -34.39 0.38 -3.24
CA ILE A 63 -33.86 -0.96 -3.48
C ILE A 63 -32.97 -0.98 -4.74
N GLY A 64 -33.39 -0.28 -5.80
CA GLY A 64 -32.62 -0.18 -7.03
C GLY A 64 -31.29 0.57 -6.88
N GLN A 65 -31.23 1.52 -5.95
CA GLN A 65 -30.04 2.38 -5.74
C GLN A 65 -29.09 1.87 -4.66
N ASN A 66 -29.56 1.04 -3.72
CA ASN A 66 -28.78 0.61 -2.57
C ASN A 66 -28.80 -0.89 -2.38
N THR A 67 -27.72 -1.55 -2.80
CA THR A 67 -27.57 -3.00 -2.67
C THR A 67 -27.33 -3.47 -1.23
N SER A 68 -26.78 -2.63 -0.38
CA SER A 68 -26.42 -3.00 1.01
C SER A 68 -27.63 -3.17 1.92
N MET A 69 -28.71 -2.43 1.67
CA MET A 69 -29.96 -2.50 2.45
C MET A 69 -31.15 -3.05 1.65
N SER A 70 -30.91 -3.64 0.49
CA SER A 70 -31.99 -4.08 -0.39
C SER A 70 -32.91 -5.14 0.24
N ASN A 71 -32.38 -6.02 1.09
CA ASN A 71 -33.16 -7.04 1.78
C ASN A 71 -34.09 -6.44 2.84
N GLU A 72 -33.60 -5.52 3.65
CA GLU A 72 -34.38 -4.82 4.68
C GLU A 72 -35.47 -3.95 4.03
N LEU A 73 -35.12 -3.22 2.99
CA LEU A 73 -36.04 -2.39 2.23
C LEU A 73 -37.11 -3.25 1.53
N ALA A 74 -36.75 -4.39 0.96
CA ALA A 74 -37.70 -5.32 0.33
C ALA A 74 -38.65 -5.90 1.36
N PHE A 75 -38.16 -6.28 2.55
CA PHE A 75 -39.00 -6.79 3.62
C PHE A 75 -40.05 -5.77 4.07
N GLU A 76 -39.65 -4.51 4.29
CA GLU A 76 -40.59 -3.45 4.69
C GLU A 76 -41.54 -3.07 3.53
N ARG A 77 -41.08 -3.05 2.26
CA ARG A 77 -41.96 -2.91 1.10
C ARG A 77 -43.05 -3.97 1.07
N ASP A 78 -42.69 -5.24 1.28
CA ASP A 78 -43.67 -6.35 1.26
C ASP A 78 -44.68 -6.23 2.41
N ARG A 79 -44.27 -5.71 3.59
CA ARG A 79 -45.18 -5.36 4.68
C ARG A 79 -46.16 -4.24 4.29
N ILE A 80 -45.70 -3.24 3.57
CA ILE A 80 -46.54 -2.14 3.06
C ILE A 80 -47.57 -2.70 2.06
N ILE A 81 -47.14 -3.55 1.11
CA ILE A 81 -48.02 -4.21 0.16
C ILE A 81 -49.10 -5.00 0.87
N ALA A 82 -48.73 -5.85 1.84
CA ALA A 82 -49.68 -6.65 2.61
C ALA A 82 -50.68 -5.76 3.38
N LEU A 83 -50.23 -4.63 3.93
CA LEU A 83 -51.08 -3.68 4.62
C LEU A 83 -52.04 -2.98 3.66
N ARG A 84 -51.57 -2.51 2.49
CA ARG A 84 -52.40 -1.93 1.43
C ARG A 84 -53.51 -2.90 0.97
N ASP A 85 -53.14 -4.14 0.69
CA ASP A 85 -54.09 -5.15 0.22
C ASP A 85 -55.13 -5.49 1.28
N SER A 86 -54.71 -5.48 2.58
CA SER A 86 -55.64 -5.64 3.71
C SER A 86 -56.63 -4.48 3.81
N ILE A 87 -56.18 -3.23 3.58
CA ILE A 87 -57.04 -2.04 3.61
C ILE A 87 -57.97 -2.02 2.40
N LYS A 88 -57.45 -2.38 1.21
CA LYS A 88 -58.27 -2.46 -0.01
C LYS A 88 -59.46 -3.42 0.10
N GLY A 89 -59.30 -4.54 0.81
CA GLY A 89 -60.35 -5.51 1.09
C GLY A 89 -61.35 -5.10 2.17
N LEU A 90 -61.19 -3.96 2.86
CA LEU A 90 -62.09 -3.54 3.93
C LEU A 90 -63.36 -2.89 3.39
N ASN A 91 -64.53 -3.33 3.92
CA ASN A 91 -65.80 -2.63 3.76
C ASN A 91 -65.79 -1.34 4.61
N ALA A 92 -66.37 -0.26 4.07
CA ALA A 92 -66.44 1.07 4.69
C ALA A 92 -67.16 1.10 6.08
N SER A 93 -67.75 0.01 6.53
CA SER A 93 -68.49 -0.10 7.81
C SER A 93 -67.57 -0.39 9.01
N ASN A 94 -66.28 -0.69 8.82
CA ASN A 94 -65.40 -1.22 9.87
C ASN A 94 -64.44 -0.17 10.45
N TYR A 95 -65.00 0.92 11.03
CA TYR A 95 -64.25 2.03 11.59
C TYR A 95 -63.13 1.64 12.61
N SER A 96 -63.39 0.60 13.41
CA SER A 96 -62.39 0.11 14.39
C SER A 96 -61.16 -0.46 13.73
N LEU A 97 -61.29 -1.13 12.56
CA LEU A 97 -60.18 -1.66 11.79
C LEU A 97 -59.38 -0.53 11.10
N ILE A 98 -60.04 0.45 10.52
CA ILE A 98 -59.40 1.61 9.92
C ILE A 98 -58.53 2.36 10.94
N ARG A 99 -59.07 2.55 12.15
CA ARG A 99 -58.30 3.17 13.26
C ARG A 99 -57.07 2.34 13.67
N LYS A 100 -57.18 1.00 13.64
CA LYS A 100 -56.07 0.09 13.92
C LYS A 100 -55.00 0.21 12.84
N TYR A 101 -55.43 0.20 11.56
CA TYR A 101 -54.51 0.33 10.43
C TYR A 101 -53.83 1.72 10.39
N ARG A 102 -54.53 2.81 10.71
CA ARG A 102 -53.91 4.13 10.83
C ARG A 102 -52.77 4.15 11.86
N LYS A 103 -52.92 3.43 12.97
CA LYS A 103 -51.84 3.33 13.97
C LYS A 103 -50.66 2.52 13.41
N GLN A 104 -50.92 1.49 12.64
CA GLN A 104 -49.87 0.69 11.98
C GLN A 104 -49.15 1.51 10.92
N ILE A 105 -49.86 2.34 10.15
CA ILE A 105 -49.33 3.24 9.15
C ILE A 105 -48.39 4.29 9.80
N ALA A 106 -48.81 4.92 10.89
CA ALA A 106 -48.00 5.88 11.61
C ALA A 106 -46.66 5.26 12.08
N ASN A 107 -46.70 4.03 12.61
CA ASN A 107 -45.47 3.33 12.98
C ASN A 107 -44.62 2.97 11.76
N LEU A 108 -45.25 2.65 10.65
CA LEU A 108 -44.58 2.34 9.40
C LEU A 108 -43.92 3.59 8.79
N GLU A 109 -44.59 4.73 8.85
CA GLU A 109 -44.02 6.03 8.41
C GLU A 109 -42.77 6.40 9.22
N GLU A 110 -42.77 6.17 10.54
CA GLU A 110 -41.63 6.40 11.38
C GLU A 110 -40.47 5.47 11.02
N THR A 111 -40.75 4.18 10.84
CA THR A 111 -39.75 3.20 10.38
C THR A 111 -39.21 3.56 9.03
N ASN A 112 -40.08 3.95 8.10
CA ASN A 112 -39.76 4.41 6.76
C ASN A 112 -38.77 5.60 6.80
N ARG A 113 -39.12 6.65 7.57
CA ARG A 113 -38.24 7.82 7.74
C ARG A 113 -36.86 7.44 8.23
N ARG A 114 -36.79 6.55 9.22
CA ARG A 114 -35.51 6.06 9.75
C ARG A 114 -34.71 5.28 8.72
N LEU A 115 -35.36 4.35 7.99
CA LEU A 115 -34.68 3.54 6.97
C LEU A 115 -34.14 4.40 5.83
N PHE A 116 -34.92 5.37 5.33
CA PHE A 116 -34.47 6.28 4.28
C PHE A 116 -33.31 7.15 4.77
N PHE A 117 -33.38 7.66 6.00
CA PHE A 117 -32.24 8.39 6.57
C PHE A 117 -30.97 7.54 6.66
N MET A 118 -31.11 6.26 7.05
CA MET A 118 -29.97 5.34 7.09
C MET A 118 -29.45 5.03 5.69
N THR A 119 -30.33 4.85 4.70
CA THR A 119 -29.98 4.61 3.31
C THR A 119 -29.18 5.79 2.72
N ASP A 120 -29.67 7.02 2.91
CA ASP A 120 -28.99 8.24 2.46
C ASP A 120 -27.62 8.39 3.14
N SER A 121 -27.57 8.13 4.46
CA SER A 121 -26.33 8.19 5.22
C SER A 121 -25.31 7.16 4.72
N LEU A 122 -25.75 5.91 4.49
CA LEU A 122 -24.88 4.86 3.97
C LEU A 122 -24.40 5.16 2.54
N THR A 123 -25.27 5.71 1.69
CA THR A 123 -24.90 6.11 0.34
C THR A 123 -23.81 7.18 0.37
N ASN A 124 -23.99 8.22 1.19
CA ASN A 124 -22.99 9.28 1.35
C ASN A 124 -21.66 8.74 1.91
N VAL A 125 -21.72 7.87 2.91
CA VAL A 125 -20.50 7.24 3.47
C VAL A 125 -19.80 6.36 2.42
N ASN A 126 -20.53 5.60 1.64
CA ASN A 126 -19.95 4.77 0.57
C ASN A 126 -19.29 5.62 -0.53
N GLU A 127 -19.89 6.75 -0.88
CA GLU A 127 -19.31 7.69 -1.85
C GLU A 127 -18.00 8.30 -1.31
N LEU A 128 -18.01 8.78 -0.05
CA LEU A 128 -16.81 9.31 0.61
C LEU A 128 -15.71 8.26 0.70
N LEU A 129 -16.05 7.02 1.10
CA LEU A 129 -15.10 5.92 1.16
C LEU A 129 -14.54 5.58 -0.22
N GLY A 130 -15.34 5.69 -1.28
CA GLY A 130 -14.89 5.55 -2.66
C GLY A 130 -13.82 6.58 -3.02
N ILE A 131 -14.06 7.85 -2.74
CA ILE A 131 -13.12 8.96 -2.97
C ILE A 131 -11.83 8.77 -2.17
N ASP A 132 -11.95 8.39 -0.89
CA ASP A 132 -10.80 8.15 -0.01
C ASP A 132 -9.95 6.98 -0.51
N LEU A 133 -10.61 5.91 -0.96
CA LEU A 133 -9.95 4.73 -1.51
C LEU A 133 -9.19 5.05 -2.80
N ASP A 134 -9.78 5.83 -3.70
CA ASP A 134 -9.11 6.26 -4.93
C ASP A 134 -7.93 7.20 -4.62
N SER A 135 -8.10 8.12 -3.66
CA SER A 135 -7.03 8.99 -3.17
C SER A 135 -5.88 8.17 -2.56
N ALA A 136 -6.21 7.17 -1.75
CA ALA A 136 -5.23 6.25 -1.17
C ALA A 136 -4.48 5.46 -2.25
N ARG A 137 -5.18 4.94 -3.26
CA ARG A 137 -4.57 4.23 -4.40
C ARG A 137 -3.58 5.11 -5.17
N VAL A 138 -3.95 6.36 -5.46
CA VAL A 138 -3.07 7.34 -6.13
C VAL A 138 -1.82 7.60 -5.28
N ASN A 139 -1.97 7.78 -3.98
CA ASN A 139 -0.86 8.01 -3.06
C ASN A 139 0.07 6.79 -2.98
N ILE A 140 -0.47 5.57 -2.91
CA ILE A 140 0.30 4.33 -2.93
C ILE A 140 1.09 4.21 -4.23
N SER A 141 0.46 4.46 -5.39
CA SER A 141 1.16 4.42 -6.68
C SER A 141 2.32 5.42 -6.76
N LYS A 142 2.11 6.65 -6.27
CA LYS A 142 3.18 7.66 -6.16
C LYS A 142 4.32 7.19 -5.24
N GLN A 143 3.98 6.61 -4.09
CA GLN A 143 4.96 6.13 -3.13
C GLN A 143 5.79 4.96 -3.68
N ILE A 144 5.17 4.04 -4.42
CA ILE A 144 5.86 2.96 -5.12
C ILE A 144 6.84 3.53 -6.14
N ALA A 145 6.41 4.48 -7.00
CA ALA A 145 7.28 5.08 -8.00
C ALA A 145 8.48 5.83 -7.39
N ILE A 146 8.28 6.53 -6.27
CA ILE A 146 9.35 7.16 -5.50
C ILE A 146 10.32 6.12 -4.94
N ASN A 147 9.79 5.03 -4.36
CA ASN A 147 10.59 3.97 -3.77
C ASN A 147 11.45 3.25 -4.81
N ASP A 148 10.87 2.96 -5.99
CA ASP A 148 11.59 2.38 -7.12
C ASP A 148 12.72 3.32 -7.60
N THR A 149 12.44 4.61 -7.71
CA THR A 149 13.45 5.61 -8.08
C THR A 149 14.59 5.67 -7.07
N LEU A 150 14.27 5.70 -5.76
CA LEU A 150 15.26 5.70 -4.69
C LEU A 150 16.08 4.40 -4.68
N SER A 151 15.45 3.27 -4.92
CA SER A 151 16.11 1.96 -5.01
C SER A 151 17.13 1.94 -6.17
N MET A 152 16.74 2.40 -7.36
CA MET A 152 17.64 2.53 -8.51
C MET A 152 18.81 3.48 -8.23
N GLN A 153 18.53 4.62 -7.60
CA GLN A 153 19.56 5.58 -7.22
C GLN A 153 20.55 4.98 -6.19
N ASN A 154 20.05 4.25 -5.19
CA ASN A 154 20.89 3.60 -4.19
C ASN A 154 21.79 2.54 -4.82
N VAL A 155 21.28 1.71 -5.73
CA VAL A 155 22.09 0.73 -6.47
C VAL A 155 23.18 1.45 -7.28
N GLY A 156 22.81 2.47 -8.05
CA GLY A 156 23.78 3.24 -8.85
C GLY A 156 24.82 3.99 -8.02
N LEU A 157 24.45 4.50 -6.84
CA LEU A 157 25.38 5.10 -5.89
C LEU A 157 26.31 4.07 -5.27
N SER A 158 25.78 2.91 -4.88
CA SER A 158 26.58 1.81 -4.33
C SER A 158 27.63 1.31 -5.33
N GLU A 159 27.29 1.17 -6.60
CA GLU A 159 28.24 0.82 -7.66
C GLU A 159 29.34 1.89 -7.83
N LYS A 160 28.95 3.17 -7.85
CA LYS A 160 29.93 4.28 -7.94
C LYS A 160 30.87 4.32 -6.74
N VAL A 161 30.34 4.08 -5.53
CA VAL A 161 31.14 3.99 -4.31
C VAL A 161 32.08 2.80 -4.39
N ALA A 162 31.63 1.62 -4.82
CA ALA A 162 32.45 0.43 -4.98
C ALA A 162 33.61 0.64 -5.99
N LEU A 163 33.34 1.32 -7.12
CA LEU A 163 34.36 1.67 -8.09
C LEU A 163 35.31 2.77 -7.58
N GLY A 164 34.78 3.74 -6.88
CA GLY A 164 35.53 4.86 -6.32
C GLY A 164 36.42 4.45 -5.13
N SER A 165 36.04 3.41 -4.40
CA SER A 165 36.79 2.92 -3.24
C SER A 165 38.05 2.13 -3.57
N ILE A 166 38.22 1.75 -4.86
CA ILE A 166 39.42 1.00 -5.30
C ILE A 166 40.66 1.87 -5.13
N LEU A 167 41.60 1.35 -4.34
CA LEU A 167 42.89 1.99 -4.15
C LEU A 167 43.71 1.95 -5.45
N LYS A 168 44.49 3.01 -5.71
CA LYS A 168 45.37 3.09 -6.90
C LYS A 168 46.80 3.44 -6.49
N MET A 169 47.73 2.80 -7.14
CA MET A 169 49.13 3.15 -7.04
C MET A 169 49.39 4.49 -7.76
N SER A 170 49.93 5.47 -7.08
CA SER A 170 50.27 6.77 -7.68
C SER A 170 51.67 6.82 -8.26
N THR A 171 52.63 6.22 -7.58
CA THR A 171 54.02 6.14 -8.06
C THR A 171 54.60 4.76 -7.72
N ALA A 172 55.56 4.32 -8.54
CA ALA A 172 56.38 3.13 -8.23
C ALA A 172 57.76 3.26 -8.80
N LYS A 173 58.73 2.85 -8.01
CA LYS A 173 60.15 2.74 -8.42
C LYS A 173 60.69 1.40 -7.98
N VAL A 174 61.28 0.67 -8.93
CA VAL A 174 61.91 -0.62 -8.69
C VAL A 174 63.40 -0.52 -8.93
N ILE A 175 64.15 -1.07 -8.02
CA ILE A 175 65.63 -1.05 -8.07
C ILE A 175 66.12 -2.51 -7.81
N ALA A 176 66.91 -3.05 -8.70
CA ALA A 176 67.58 -4.29 -8.45
C ALA A 176 68.78 -4.06 -7.48
N MET A 177 68.92 -4.98 -6.53
CA MET A 177 69.91 -4.88 -5.48
C MET A 177 70.84 -6.06 -5.54
N ARG A 178 72.12 -5.78 -5.30
CA ARG A 178 73.20 -6.78 -5.12
C ARG A 178 73.62 -6.81 -3.65
N GLU A 179 73.70 -7.98 -3.10
CA GLU A 179 74.28 -8.21 -1.80
C GLU A 179 75.83 -8.35 -1.95
N ARG A 180 76.58 -7.57 -1.14
CA ARG A 180 78.03 -7.71 -1.03
C ARG A 180 78.40 -8.68 0.07
N ASN A 181 79.61 -9.21 0.03
CA ASN A 181 80.14 -10.11 1.08
C ASN A 181 80.01 -9.57 2.53
N SER A 182 79.83 -8.27 2.67
CA SER A 182 79.57 -7.58 3.94
C SER A 182 78.10 -7.55 4.35
N GLY A 183 77.20 -8.20 3.62
CA GLY A 183 75.72 -8.13 3.78
C GLY A 183 75.11 -6.81 3.33
N LYS A 184 75.89 -5.85 2.79
CA LYS A 184 75.37 -4.54 2.35
C LYS A 184 74.76 -4.68 0.95
N LEU A 185 73.50 -4.24 0.81
CA LEU A 185 72.80 -4.16 -0.47
C LEU A 185 73.23 -2.90 -1.21
N THR A 186 73.58 -3.05 -2.49
CA THR A 186 73.95 -1.96 -3.44
C THR A 186 73.20 -2.10 -4.71
N GLU A 187 72.82 -0.99 -5.33
CA GLU A 187 72.10 -0.98 -6.62
C GLU A 187 72.88 -1.66 -7.72
N THR A 188 72.20 -2.42 -8.58
CA THR A 188 72.76 -3.04 -9.77
C THR A 188 71.78 -2.97 -10.93
N SER A 189 72.28 -2.96 -12.15
CA SER A 189 71.48 -3.11 -13.38
C SER A 189 71.76 -4.44 -14.10
N ARG A 190 72.63 -5.29 -13.53
CA ARG A 190 73.06 -6.57 -14.15
C ARG A 190 72.29 -7.72 -13.59
N ALA A 191 71.59 -8.47 -14.43
CA ALA A 191 70.80 -9.61 -14.06
C ALA A 191 71.57 -10.63 -13.18
N ARG A 192 72.73 -11.05 -13.61
CA ARG A 192 73.61 -12.00 -12.88
C ARG A 192 74.07 -11.54 -11.50
N ASN A 193 73.85 -10.28 -11.14
CA ASN A 193 74.28 -9.68 -9.88
C ASN A 193 73.07 -9.28 -9.03
N THR A 194 71.86 -9.70 -9.39
CA THR A 194 70.59 -9.32 -8.69
C THR A 194 70.26 -10.36 -7.66
N ASP A 195 70.26 -9.99 -6.39
CA ASP A 195 69.92 -10.82 -5.22
C ASP A 195 68.56 -10.43 -4.63
N ALA A 196 68.14 -9.19 -4.88
CA ALA A 196 66.82 -8.71 -4.44
C ALA A 196 66.28 -7.59 -5.31
N PHE A 197 65.00 -7.41 -5.25
CA PHE A 197 64.32 -6.21 -5.83
C PHE A 197 63.79 -5.35 -4.66
N ARG A 198 64.24 -4.07 -4.60
CA ARG A 198 63.65 -3.08 -3.75
C ARG A 198 62.57 -2.35 -4.52
N ILE A 199 61.34 -2.47 -4.05
CA ILE A 199 60.15 -1.92 -4.67
C ILE A 199 59.61 -0.85 -3.75
N ASN A 200 59.66 0.40 -4.19
CA ASN A 200 59.09 1.55 -3.49
C ASN A 200 57.84 1.96 -4.28
N PHE A 201 56.70 2.02 -3.65
CA PHE A 201 55.46 2.47 -4.31
C PHE A 201 54.60 3.26 -3.32
N THR A 202 53.82 4.18 -3.88
CA THR A 202 52.91 5.02 -3.12
C THR A 202 51.48 4.63 -3.47
N ILE A 203 50.67 4.35 -2.48
CA ILE A 203 49.25 4.21 -2.63
C ILE A 203 48.61 5.57 -2.44
N GLY A 204 47.84 6.04 -3.40
CA GLY A 204 47.24 7.36 -3.38
C GLY A 204 46.14 7.52 -2.32
N LYS A 205 45.92 8.80 -1.94
CA LYS A 205 44.78 9.16 -1.09
C LYS A 205 43.46 8.77 -1.74
N ASN A 206 42.56 8.17 -0.95
CA ASN A 206 41.20 7.84 -1.36
C ASN A 206 40.25 7.99 -0.17
N GLU A 207 39.44 9.03 -0.18
CA GLU A 207 38.48 9.33 0.89
C GLU A 207 37.27 8.40 0.94
N ILE A 208 37.01 7.64 -0.14
CA ILE A 208 35.88 6.72 -0.28
C ILE A 208 36.26 5.33 0.21
N ALA A 209 37.53 4.96 0.15
CA ALA A 209 37.98 3.64 0.59
C ALA A 209 37.85 3.50 2.12
N GLU A 210 37.47 2.31 2.57
CA GLU A 210 37.40 2.03 4.00
C GLU A 210 38.78 2.05 4.64
N GLN A 211 38.91 2.62 5.82
CA GLN A 211 40.13 2.59 6.63
C GLN A 211 40.35 1.20 7.21
N GLY A 212 41.62 0.85 7.40
CA GLY A 212 41.98 -0.40 8.08
C GLY A 212 43.22 -1.08 7.50
N ASP A 213 43.48 -2.26 8.04
CA ASP A 213 44.59 -3.08 7.60
C ASP A 213 44.26 -3.75 6.26
N ARG A 214 45.19 -3.57 5.30
CA ARG A 214 45.07 -4.10 3.95
C ARG A 214 46.28 -4.98 3.62
N GLN A 215 46.01 -6.15 3.09
CA GLN A 215 47.06 -7.03 2.60
C GLN A 215 47.46 -6.63 1.18
N VAL A 216 48.73 -6.40 0.98
CA VAL A 216 49.34 -6.04 -0.31
C VAL A 216 50.12 -7.25 -0.82
N HIS A 217 49.82 -7.70 -2.02
CA HIS A 217 50.62 -8.74 -2.71
C HIS A 217 51.44 -8.10 -3.83
N ILE A 218 52.69 -8.47 -3.89
CA ILE A 218 53.63 -8.02 -4.88
C ILE A 218 53.98 -9.21 -5.75
N GLN A 219 53.77 -9.08 -7.05
CA GLN A 219 54.10 -10.11 -8.03
C GLN A 219 55.21 -9.56 -8.95
N ILE A 220 56.28 -10.31 -9.10
CA ILE A 220 57.33 -10.04 -10.05
C ILE A 220 57.27 -11.12 -11.15
N VAL A 221 57.07 -10.72 -12.39
CA VAL A 221 56.96 -11.64 -13.53
C VAL A 221 58.06 -11.34 -14.57
N ASP A 222 58.63 -12.38 -15.15
CA ASP A 222 59.53 -12.28 -16.27
C ASP A 222 58.76 -12.11 -17.60
N LEU A 223 59.48 -11.98 -18.74
CA LEU A 223 58.88 -11.87 -20.05
C LEU A 223 58.04 -13.13 -20.47
N SER A 224 58.27 -14.27 -19.86
CA SER A 224 57.50 -15.51 -20.13
C SER A 224 56.24 -15.58 -19.26
N GLY A 225 55.99 -14.61 -18.36
CA GLY A 225 54.91 -14.61 -17.42
C GLY A 225 55.13 -15.49 -16.18
N LYS A 226 56.37 -16.00 -16.00
CA LYS A 226 56.72 -16.79 -14.80
C LYS A 226 56.97 -15.88 -13.62
N VAL A 227 56.38 -16.22 -12.47
CA VAL A 227 56.57 -15.48 -11.20
C VAL A 227 57.94 -15.80 -10.64
N VAL A 228 58.70 -14.74 -10.38
CA VAL A 228 60.01 -14.79 -9.75
C VAL A 228 59.90 -14.72 -8.25
N GLY A 229 60.62 -15.56 -7.53
CA GLY A 229 60.57 -15.57 -6.07
C GLY A 229 59.21 -15.92 -5.53
N LYS A 230 58.48 -16.86 -6.16
CA LYS A 230 57.10 -17.19 -5.75
C LYS A 230 57.08 -17.68 -4.29
N THR A 231 56.36 -16.97 -3.43
CA THR A 231 56.19 -17.28 -1.99
C THR A 231 54.81 -17.91 -1.73
N GLY A 232 53.78 -17.57 -2.53
CA GLY A 232 52.43 -18.06 -2.36
C GLY A 232 51.54 -17.72 -3.55
N SER A 233 50.28 -17.93 -3.40
CA SER A 233 49.26 -17.57 -4.40
C SER A 233 47.97 -17.06 -3.73
N PHE A 234 47.18 -16.27 -4.45
CA PHE A 234 45.82 -15.84 -4.08
C PHE A 234 44.91 -15.94 -5.28
N THR A 235 43.61 -16.00 -5.03
CA THR A 235 42.59 -16.04 -6.09
C THR A 235 42.00 -14.67 -6.28
N THR A 236 41.96 -14.18 -7.52
CA THR A 236 41.28 -12.92 -7.86
C THR A 236 39.77 -13.05 -7.79
N GLU A 237 39.05 -11.93 -7.81
CA GLU A 237 37.57 -11.91 -7.88
C GLU A 237 37.03 -12.65 -9.10
N GLN A 238 37.83 -12.79 -10.16
CA GLN A 238 37.47 -13.51 -11.39
C GLN A 238 37.77 -15.04 -11.32
N GLY A 239 38.19 -15.53 -10.16
CA GLY A 239 38.52 -16.95 -9.97
C GLY A 239 39.88 -17.40 -10.52
N VAL A 240 40.75 -16.45 -10.93
CA VAL A 240 42.10 -16.76 -11.45
C VAL A 240 43.09 -16.80 -10.29
N GLU A 241 43.83 -17.91 -10.18
CA GLU A 241 44.92 -18.02 -9.22
C GLU A 241 46.16 -17.30 -9.70
N ILE A 242 46.64 -16.35 -8.87
CA ILE A 242 47.85 -15.54 -9.14
C ILE A 242 48.90 -15.83 -8.09
N GLY A 243 50.11 -16.20 -8.53
CA GLY A 243 51.23 -16.31 -7.62
C GLY A 243 51.79 -14.94 -7.27
N TYR A 244 52.25 -14.76 -6.03
CA TYR A 244 52.95 -13.55 -5.61
C TYR A 244 54.38 -13.84 -5.14
N SER A 245 55.22 -12.80 -5.18
CA SER A 245 56.61 -12.86 -4.78
C SER A 245 56.84 -12.40 -3.36
N ASP A 246 55.99 -11.52 -2.87
CA ASP A 246 56.03 -10.98 -1.48
C ASP A 246 54.61 -10.54 -1.04
N THR A 247 54.40 -10.44 0.25
CA THR A 247 53.18 -9.92 0.83
C THR A 247 53.51 -9.06 2.06
N THR A 248 52.79 -7.94 2.20
CA THR A 248 52.95 -7.03 3.34
C THR A 248 51.58 -6.54 3.79
N MET A 249 51.48 -6.18 5.07
CA MET A 249 50.30 -5.52 5.63
C MET A 249 50.55 -4.06 5.75
N ILE A 250 49.59 -3.26 5.35
CA ILE A 250 49.58 -1.81 5.51
C ILE A 250 48.34 -1.37 6.29
N ASN A 251 48.47 -0.38 7.14
CA ASN A 251 47.32 0.29 7.75
C ASN A 251 46.97 1.52 6.94
N TYR A 252 45.86 1.43 6.20
CA TYR A 252 45.42 2.52 5.31
C TYR A 252 44.41 3.42 6.02
N LEU A 253 44.71 4.72 6.11
CA LEU A 253 43.93 5.73 6.84
C LEU A 253 43.37 6.84 5.91
N ASN A 254 42.99 6.48 4.68
CA ASN A 254 42.50 7.38 3.63
C ASN A 254 43.54 8.42 3.14
N GLU A 255 44.75 8.39 3.66
CA GLU A 255 45.86 9.26 3.23
C GLU A 255 46.84 8.48 2.34
N SER A 256 47.68 9.21 1.65
CA SER A 256 48.75 8.63 0.84
C SER A 256 49.76 7.91 1.72
N ILE A 257 50.10 6.66 1.38
CA ILE A 257 51.06 5.87 2.12
C ILE A 257 52.19 5.35 1.21
N ASP A 258 53.41 5.53 1.64
CA ASP A 258 54.60 4.99 0.98
C ASP A 258 54.94 3.61 1.53
N VAL A 259 55.07 2.64 0.64
CA VAL A 259 55.39 1.24 0.97
C VAL A 259 56.73 0.88 0.34
N ILE A 260 57.57 0.23 1.12
CA ILE A 260 58.86 -0.30 0.67
C ILE A 260 58.85 -1.82 0.93
N SER A 261 59.06 -2.59 -0.13
CA SER A 261 59.24 -4.04 -0.05
C SER A 261 60.59 -4.41 -0.61
N LEU A 262 61.23 -5.41 0.01
CA LEU A 262 62.48 -6.00 -0.44
C LEU A 262 62.24 -7.48 -0.75
N VAL A 263 62.13 -7.82 -2.01
CA VAL A 263 61.86 -9.19 -2.49
C VAL A 263 63.20 -9.87 -2.81
N GLU A 264 63.55 -10.83 -2.00
CA GLU A 264 64.77 -11.67 -2.25
C GLU A 264 64.50 -12.64 -3.42
N VAL A 265 65.47 -12.82 -4.25
CA VAL A 265 65.37 -13.71 -5.41
C VAL A 265 66.64 -14.55 -5.57
N ASN A 266 66.45 -15.77 -6.16
CA ASN A 266 67.64 -16.57 -6.51
C ASN A 266 68.31 -15.95 -7.72
N ARG A 267 69.57 -15.52 -7.56
CA ARG A 267 70.40 -14.93 -8.58
C ARG A 267 70.47 -15.77 -9.88
N ASP A 268 70.57 -17.11 -9.71
CA ASP A 268 70.68 -18.02 -10.82
C ASP A 268 69.41 -18.12 -11.65
N ALA A 269 68.28 -17.72 -11.09
CA ALA A 269 66.98 -17.64 -11.77
C ALA A 269 66.73 -16.32 -12.49
N ILE A 270 67.63 -15.30 -12.33
CA ILE A 270 67.46 -13.98 -12.91
C ILE A 270 68.21 -13.84 -14.23
N ASN A 271 67.50 -13.70 -15.31
CA ASN A 271 68.01 -13.52 -16.66
C ASN A 271 67.97 -12.06 -17.10
N LYS A 272 68.75 -11.71 -18.15
CA LYS A 272 68.59 -10.40 -18.80
C LYS A 272 67.23 -10.25 -19.40
N GLY A 273 66.60 -9.09 -19.23
CA GLY A 273 65.29 -8.84 -19.78
C GLY A 273 64.48 -7.83 -18.98
N ILE A 274 63.19 -7.77 -19.30
CA ILE A 274 62.22 -6.91 -18.65
C ILE A 274 61.46 -7.73 -17.60
N TYR A 275 61.33 -7.20 -16.40
CA TYR A 275 60.53 -7.77 -15.35
C TYR A 275 59.36 -6.83 -15.08
N GLY A 276 58.12 -7.36 -15.11
CA GLY A 276 56.89 -6.69 -14.72
C GLY A 276 56.68 -6.83 -13.22
N ILE A 277 56.29 -5.75 -12.56
CA ILE A 277 55.95 -5.74 -11.14
C ILE A 277 54.49 -5.30 -11.02
N ASN A 278 53.63 -6.21 -10.56
CA ASN A 278 52.23 -5.99 -10.34
C ASN A 278 51.98 -5.88 -8.83
N ILE A 279 51.19 -4.91 -8.44
CA ILE A 279 50.82 -4.72 -7.03
C ILE A 279 49.31 -4.90 -6.90
N PHE A 280 48.92 -5.74 -5.96
CA PHE A 280 47.54 -6.08 -5.71
C PHE A 280 47.20 -5.72 -4.24
N ILE A 281 46.00 -5.19 -4.03
CA ILE A 281 45.38 -5.00 -2.72
C ILE A 281 44.00 -5.69 -2.78
N GLU A 282 43.68 -6.50 -1.77
CA GLU A 282 42.39 -7.22 -1.73
C GLU A 282 42.11 -7.97 -3.04
N ASN A 283 43.17 -8.60 -3.58
CA ASN A 283 43.11 -9.39 -4.82
C ASN A 283 42.78 -8.58 -6.11
N LYS A 284 42.81 -7.22 -6.02
CA LYS A 284 42.63 -6.30 -7.17
C LYS A 284 43.98 -5.70 -7.55
N LEU A 285 44.27 -5.62 -8.84
CA LEU A 285 45.43 -4.95 -9.37
C LEU A 285 45.29 -3.44 -9.18
N ILE A 286 46.15 -2.85 -8.35
CA ILE A 286 46.13 -1.40 -8.09
C ILE A 286 47.13 -0.62 -8.95
N GLY A 287 48.13 -1.29 -9.51
CA GLY A 287 49.12 -0.70 -10.38
C GLY A 287 50.17 -1.69 -10.83
N ALA A 288 50.89 -1.31 -11.88
CA ALA A 288 51.99 -2.07 -12.41
C ALA A 288 53.18 -1.16 -12.83
N THR A 289 54.36 -1.70 -12.72
CA THR A 289 55.58 -1.04 -13.18
C THR A 289 56.55 -2.08 -13.79
N LYS A 290 57.69 -1.64 -14.31
CA LYS A 290 58.66 -2.56 -14.91
C LYS A 290 60.11 -2.09 -14.63
N ILE A 291 61.02 -3.04 -14.60
CA ILE A 291 62.47 -2.84 -14.60
C ILE A 291 63.13 -3.63 -15.69
N THR A 292 64.22 -3.09 -16.26
CA THR A 292 65.02 -3.78 -17.26
C THR A 292 66.39 -4.11 -16.70
N LEU A 293 66.79 -5.37 -16.75
CA LEU A 293 68.10 -5.86 -16.32
C LEU A 293 68.95 -6.20 -17.55
N LYS A 294 70.22 -5.77 -17.47
CA LYS A 294 71.22 -5.98 -18.52
C LYS A 294 72.02 -7.27 -18.33
#